data_6d8b7f36b25b8fdfe6d4f4b395cdd560
#
_entry.id   6d8b7f36b25b8fdfe6d4f4b395cdd560
#
_cell.length_a   1.000
_cell.length_b   1.000
_cell.length_c   1.000
_cell.angle_alpha   90.00
_cell.angle_beta   90.00
_cell.angle_gamma   90.00
#
_symmetry.space_group_name_H-M   'P 1'
#
loop_
_entity.id
_entity.type
_entity.pdbx_description
1 polymer ?
#
loop_
_entity_poly.entity_id
_entity_poly.type
_entity_poly.pdbx_seq_one_letter_code
_entity_poly.pdbx_strand_id
1 'polypeptide(L)'
;MNPKEQQRLLLDLQNAIQANVQEQQAEASKAELAQLAEITPADAIYQIDKISEMFVLEWFAANWPEDSPVELLMEGIEDGTAVFPAGTAFEKVKYTCILDPIDGTRCLMDDKRSAWVLTAMAPRSGDAKPTLRDINVAAMTELPPTKQRLADQISGIRGDGKSGLIATRHDLDNGTFKNIWLQPSKATDLKHGHAIVAKFFPEAKGLLTQFEEALIERLYGLGKTTYPIVFDDQYPSTGGQFYELLSGRDRMTLDLRPLAFRKAGYEKCLAAHPYDICTSLLLEEAGCPILGMDGGMLDAPLDTTSSVGFLAYANPTLRDSIQPVVEELVSKFLL
;
A
#
# COMPACT_ATOMS: atom_id res chain seq x y z
N MET A 1 18.56 12.98 -11.31
CA MET A 1 18.23 13.00 -9.85
C MET A 1 18.90 11.83 -9.15
N ASN A 2 19.52 12.05 -8.00
CA ASN A 2 19.98 10.97 -7.14
C ASN A 2 18.84 10.47 -6.21
N PRO A 3 18.95 9.30 -5.56
CA PRO A 3 17.86 8.77 -4.73
C PRO A 3 17.41 9.67 -3.58
N LYS A 4 18.29 10.45 -2.97
CA LYS A 4 17.93 11.42 -1.90
C LYS A 4 17.13 12.61 -2.42
N GLU A 5 17.44 13.07 -3.63
CA GLU A 5 16.63 14.10 -4.31
C GLU A 5 15.25 13.57 -4.66
N GLN A 6 15.16 12.33 -5.15
CA GLN A 6 13.90 11.65 -5.41
C GLN A 6 13.08 11.51 -4.12
N GLN A 7 13.70 11.02 -3.04
CA GLN A 7 13.05 10.87 -1.74
C GLN A 7 12.46 12.21 -1.25
N ARG A 8 13.24 13.30 -1.32
CA ARG A 8 12.74 14.62 -0.93
C ARG A 8 11.55 15.06 -1.77
N LEU A 9 11.62 14.87 -3.09
CA LEU A 9 10.57 15.27 -4.01
C LEU A 9 9.27 14.48 -3.77
N LEU A 10 9.37 13.17 -3.47
CA LEU A 10 8.20 12.37 -3.09
C LEU A 10 7.60 12.85 -1.76
N LEU A 11 8.41 13.21 -0.77
CA LEU A 11 7.92 13.74 0.50
C LEU A 11 7.24 15.11 0.32
N ASP A 12 7.79 15.98 -0.51
CA ASP A 12 7.20 17.28 -0.83
C ASP A 12 5.82 17.11 -1.51
N LEU A 13 5.72 16.17 -2.47
CA LEU A 13 4.46 15.80 -3.11
C LEU A 13 3.44 15.27 -2.09
N GLN A 14 3.84 14.32 -1.25
CA GLN A 14 2.93 13.71 -0.27
C GLN A 14 2.44 14.71 0.79
N ASN A 15 3.30 15.63 1.23
CA ASN A 15 2.90 16.71 2.12
C ASN A 15 1.86 17.63 1.46
N ALA A 16 2.03 17.93 0.18
CA ALA A 16 1.07 18.73 -0.57
C ALA A 16 -0.28 18.01 -0.75
N ILE A 17 -0.26 16.70 -1.04
CA ILE A 17 -1.49 15.88 -1.13
C ILE A 17 -2.18 15.84 0.24
N GLN A 18 -1.44 15.57 1.33
CA GLN A 18 -2.01 15.53 2.68
C GLN A 18 -2.70 16.86 3.04
N ALA A 19 -2.05 18.01 2.77
CA ALA A 19 -2.62 19.32 3.02
C ALA A 19 -3.90 19.55 2.19
N ASN A 20 -3.91 19.18 0.91
CA ASN A 20 -5.06 19.28 0.04
C ASN A 20 -6.23 18.42 0.56
N VAL A 21 -5.98 17.16 0.94
CA VAL A 21 -7.02 16.28 1.49
C VAL A 21 -7.59 16.82 2.79
N GLN A 22 -6.75 17.38 3.69
CA GLN A 22 -7.22 18.00 4.92
C GLN A 22 -8.11 19.22 4.68
N GLU A 23 -7.77 20.08 3.71
CA GLU A 23 -8.60 21.19 3.28
C GLU A 23 -9.97 20.72 2.78
N GLN A 24 -9.99 19.70 1.93
CA GLN A 24 -11.20 19.07 1.44
C GLN A 24 -12.09 18.53 2.59
N GLN A 25 -11.48 17.83 3.55
CA GLN A 25 -12.20 17.31 4.71
C GLN A 25 -12.77 18.42 5.61
N ALA A 26 -12.12 19.58 5.65
CA ALA A 26 -12.60 20.75 6.44
C ALA A 26 -13.72 21.53 5.75
N GLU A 27 -13.70 21.63 4.43
CA GLU A 27 -14.61 22.48 3.65
C GLU A 27 -15.87 21.74 3.18
N ALA A 28 -15.74 20.47 2.78
CA ALA A 28 -16.85 19.69 2.23
C ALA A 28 -17.52 18.81 3.30
N SER A 29 -18.84 18.63 3.16
CA SER A 29 -19.54 17.63 3.97
C SER A 29 -19.12 16.21 3.57
N LYS A 30 -19.22 15.25 4.51
CA LYS A 30 -18.98 13.82 4.21
C LYS A 30 -19.84 13.32 3.04
N ALA A 31 -21.07 13.81 2.91
CA ALA A 31 -21.98 13.42 1.84
C ALA A 31 -21.49 13.90 0.46
N GLU A 32 -20.85 15.07 0.40
CA GLU A 32 -20.27 15.61 -0.84
C GLU A 32 -19.02 14.85 -1.25
N LEU A 33 -18.10 14.58 -0.30
CA LEU A 33 -16.88 13.83 -0.56
C LEU A 33 -17.15 12.37 -0.95
N ALA A 34 -18.21 11.78 -0.39
CA ALA A 34 -18.63 10.41 -0.64
C ALA A 34 -19.54 10.27 -1.88
N GLN A 35 -19.80 11.34 -2.64
CA GLN A 35 -20.53 11.21 -3.90
C GLN A 35 -19.74 10.37 -4.88
N LEU A 36 -20.44 9.38 -5.45
CA LEU A 36 -19.87 8.53 -6.50
C LEU A 36 -19.64 9.39 -7.74
N ALA A 37 -18.39 9.56 -8.14
CA ALA A 37 -18.03 10.30 -9.34
C ALA A 37 -18.08 9.42 -10.59
N GLU A 38 -17.60 8.18 -10.48
CA GLU A 38 -17.52 7.25 -11.60
C GLU A 38 -17.49 5.80 -11.09
N ILE A 39 -17.95 4.86 -11.93
CA ILE A 39 -17.76 3.43 -11.72
C ILE A 39 -16.89 2.91 -12.86
N THR A 40 -15.68 2.49 -12.54
CA THR A 40 -14.77 1.84 -13.48
C THR A 40 -14.89 0.32 -13.37
N PRO A 41 -14.34 -0.45 -14.34
CA PRO A 41 -14.22 -1.89 -14.19
C PRO A 41 -13.39 -2.34 -12.98
N ALA A 42 -12.50 -1.49 -12.50
CA ALA A 42 -11.58 -1.78 -11.39
C ALA A 42 -12.16 -1.37 -10.03
N ASP A 43 -12.74 -0.17 -9.88
CA ASP A 43 -13.29 0.32 -8.63
C ASP A 43 -14.39 1.39 -8.84
N ALA A 44 -15.01 1.82 -7.71
CA ALA A 44 -15.87 2.98 -7.61
C ALA A 44 -15.04 4.20 -7.19
N ILE A 45 -14.97 5.20 -8.06
CA ILE A 45 -14.22 6.44 -7.85
C ILE A 45 -15.14 7.48 -7.21
N TYR A 46 -14.68 8.10 -6.14
CA TYR A 46 -15.41 9.11 -5.41
C TYR A 46 -14.93 10.52 -5.73
N GLN A 47 -15.69 11.55 -5.32
CA GLN A 47 -15.33 12.94 -5.59
C GLN A 47 -13.99 13.34 -5.00
N ILE A 48 -13.67 12.83 -3.81
CA ILE A 48 -12.37 13.09 -3.16
C ILE A 48 -11.20 12.53 -3.99
N ASP A 49 -11.37 11.39 -4.65
CA ASP A 49 -10.34 10.82 -5.52
C ASP A 49 -10.13 11.74 -6.73
N LYS A 50 -11.20 12.16 -7.41
CA LYS A 50 -11.10 13.04 -8.58
C LYS A 50 -10.42 14.38 -8.28
N ILE A 51 -10.72 14.99 -7.13
CA ILE A 51 -10.08 16.24 -6.72
C ILE A 51 -8.60 16.01 -6.44
N SER A 52 -8.26 14.91 -5.78
CA SER A 52 -6.86 14.57 -5.49
C SER A 52 -6.07 14.24 -6.75
N GLU A 53 -6.66 13.54 -7.72
CA GLU A 53 -6.06 13.26 -9.03
C GLU A 53 -5.71 14.55 -9.78
N MET A 54 -6.66 15.50 -9.87
CA MET A 54 -6.42 16.79 -10.52
C MET A 54 -5.30 17.57 -9.83
N PHE A 55 -5.31 17.60 -8.50
CA PHE A 55 -4.28 18.24 -7.70
C PHE A 55 -2.88 17.67 -7.97
N VAL A 56 -2.76 16.33 -8.06
CA VAL A 56 -1.49 15.67 -8.36
C VAL A 56 -0.97 16.08 -9.74
N LEU A 57 -1.81 16.09 -10.78
CA LEU A 57 -1.41 16.49 -12.13
C LEU A 57 -0.92 17.95 -12.17
N GLU A 58 -1.62 18.86 -11.49
CA GLU A 58 -1.21 20.27 -11.38
C GLU A 58 0.10 20.42 -10.60
N TRP A 59 0.28 19.66 -9.52
CA TRP A 59 1.52 19.65 -8.75
C TRP A 59 2.70 19.21 -9.59
N PHE A 60 2.58 18.10 -10.36
CA PHE A 60 3.62 17.64 -11.26
C PHE A 60 3.96 18.67 -12.33
N ALA A 61 2.96 19.28 -12.94
CA ALA A 61 3.16 20.32 -13.97
C ALA A 61 3.92 21.54 -13.42
N ALA A 62 3.70 21.91 -12.16
CA ALA A 62 4.29 23.10 -11.55
C ALA A 62 5.65 22.86 -10.89
N ASN A 63 5.91 21.65 -10.36
CA ASN A 63 7.03 21.41 -9.44
C ASN A 63 8.01 20.35 -9.93
N TRP A 64 7.66 19.51 -10.94
CA TRP A 64 8.57 18.45 -11.36
C TRP A 64 9.77 19.01 -12.14
N PRO A 65 11.02 18.59 -11.84
CA PRO A 65 12.22 19.13 -12.49
C PRO A 65 12.25 18.82 -14.00
N GLU A 66 12.43 19.86 -14.83
CA GLU A 66 12.46 19.74 -16.29
C GLU A 66 13.59 18.85 -16.81
N ASP A 67 14.73 18.79 -16.11
CA ASP A 67 15.88 17.96 -16.50
C ASP A 67 15.74 16.49 -16.16
N SER A 68 14.66 16.11 -15.49
CA SER A 68 14.40 14.77 -14.96
C SER A 68 13.02 14.25 -15.39
N PRO A 69 12.75 14.10 -16.71
CA PRO A 69 11.44 13.68 -17.20
C PRO A 69 10.95 12.38 -16.56
N VAL A 70 9.65 12.35 -16.23
CA VAL A 70 9.00 11.25 -15.52
C VAL A 70 7.70 10.84 -16.22
N GLU A 71 7.42 9.53 -16.22
CA GLU A 71 6.10 8.96 -16.44
C GLU A 71 5.42 8.80 -15.07
N LEU A 72 4.27 9.42 -14.89
CA LEU A 72 3.41 9.23 -13.72
C LEU A 72 2.38 8.14 -14.03
N LEU A 73 2.34 7.11 -13.21
CA LEU A 73 1.33 6.05 -13.20
C LEU A 73 0.44 6.26 -11.98
N MET A 74 -0.85 6.49 -12.20
CA MET A 74 -1.83 6.73 -11.14
C MET A 74 -3.21 6.28 -11.61
N GLU A 75 -4.01 5.71 -10.73
CA GLU A 75 -5.42 5.49 -11.01
C GLU A 75 -6.13 6.81 -11.32
N GLY A 76 -7.15 6.78 -12.18
CA GLY A 76 -7.96 7.95 -12.50
C GLY A 76 -7.41 8.85 -13.61
N ILE A 77 -6.19 8.68 -14.06
CA ILE A 77 -5.66 9.35 -15.27
C ILE A 77 -6.20 8.63 -16.51
N GLU A 78 -6.63 9.40 -17.52
CA GLU A 78 -6.94 8.86 -18.84
C GLU A 78 -5.73 8.07 -19.36
N ASP A 79 -5.94 6.84 -19.84
CA ASP A 79 -4.90 5.88 -20.20
C ASP A 79 -3.97 5.43 -19.03
N GLY A 80 -4.26 5.80 -17.78
CA GLY A 80 -3.52 5.39 -16.58
C GLY A 80 -2.12 6.00 -16.44
N THR A 81 -1.70 6.94 -17.31
CA THR A 81 -0.35 7.52 -17.33
C THR A 81 -0.32 8.96 -17.86
N ALA A 82 0.62 9.75 -17.35
CA ALA A 82 0.95 11.09 -17.86
C ALA A 82 2.47 11.29 -17.86
N VAL A 83 2.99 12.14 -18.74
CA VAL A 83 4.43 12.44 -18.83
C VAL A 83 4.69 13.89 -18.47
N PHE A 84 5.68 14.11 -17.60
CA PHE A 84 6.13 15.44 -17.19
C PHE A 84 7.64 15.63 -17.43
N PRO A 85 8.05 16.82 -17.90
CA PRO A 85 7.24 17.94 -18.37
C PRO A 85 6.34 17.57 -19.55
N ALA A 86 5.18 18.23 -19.68
CA ALA A 86 4.26 18.00 -20.77
C ALA A 86 4.94 18.16 -22.15
N GLY A 87 4.60 17.29 -23.11
CA GLY A 87 5.22 17.29 -24.44
C GLY A 87 6.60 16.63 -24.52
N THR A 88 7.10 16.06 -23.43
CA THR A 88 8.32 15.25 -23.46
C THR A 88 8.08 13.96 -24.26
N ALA A 89 8.95 13.68 -25.22
CA ALA A 89 8.92 12.42 -25.95
C ALA A 89 9.24 11.24 -25.01
N PHE A 90 8.49 10.16 -25.13
CA PHE A 90 8.55 9.01 -24.20
C PHE A 90 9.95 8.40 -24.06
N GLU A 91 10.72 8.40 -25.13
CA GLU A 91 12.11 7.90 -25.17
C GLU A 91 13.07 8.73 -24.29
N LYS A 92 12.65 9.93 -23.88
CA LYS A 92 13.43 10.81 -23.00
C LYS A 92 13.07 10.68 -21.53
N VAL A 93 12.03 9.91 -21.21
CA VAL A 93 11.60 9.67 -19.84
C VAL A 93 12.69 8.90 -19.08
N LYS A 94 13.09 9.41 -17.93
CA LYS A 94 14.18 8.86 -17.11
C LYS A 94 13.69 8.03 -15.93
N TYR A 95 12.47 8.30 -15.48
CA TYR A 95 11.87 7.69 -14.30
C TYR A 95 10.41 7.34 -14.52
N THR A 96 9.95 6.36 -13.81
CA THR A 96 8.52 6.10 -13.61
C THR A 96 8.21 6.38 -12.14
N CYS A 97 7.23 7.25 -11.89
CA CYS A 97 6.64 7.48 -10.57
C CYS A 97 5.29 6.78 -10.54
N ILE A 98 5.10 5.88 -9.59
CA ILE A 98 3.81 5.23 -9.36
C ILE A 98 3.22 5.75 -8.06
N LEU A 99 1.92 6.04 -8.06
CA LEU A 99 1.24 6.78 -7.00
C LEU A 99 -0.17 6.25 -6.78
N ASP A 100 -0.54 6.08 -5.51
CA ASP A 100 -1.91 6.08 -5.03
C ASP A 100 -2.11 7.31 -4.15
N PRO A 101 -2.94 8.28 -4.54
CA PRO A 101 -3.12 9.49 -3.75
C PRO A 101 -3.93 9.26 -2.47
N ILE A 102 -4.82 8.23 -2.43
CA ILE A 102 -5.67 7.94 -1.26
C ILE A 102 -5.95 6.43 -1.14
N ASP A 103 -4.94 5.63 -0.80
CA ASP A 103 -5.14 4.22 -0.49
C ASP A 103 -6.02 4.07 0.78
N GLY A 104 -7.20 3.51 0.60
CA GLY A 104 -8.20 3.39 1.67
C GLY A 104 -9.23 4.51 1.69
N THR A 105 -9.61 5.08 0.55
CA THR A 105 -10.58 6.16 0.39
C THR A 105 -11.85 5.96 1.22
N ARG A 106 -12.43 4.74 1.24
CA ARG A 106 -13.64 4.44 2.02
C ARG A 106 -13.46 4.62 3.52
N CYS A 107 -12.26 4.28 4.04
CA CYS A 107 -11.94 4.50 5.45
C CYS A 107 -11.93 5.99 5.80
N LEU A 108 -11.35 6.80 4.92
CA LEU A 108 -11.22 8.24 5.09
C LEU A 108 -12.59 8.95 4.97
N MET A 109 -13.37 8.63 3.94
CA MET A 109 -14.71 9.20 3.72
C MET A 109 -15.65 8.97 4.90
N ASP A 110 -15.61 7.75 5.47
CA ASP A 110 -16.43 7.39 6.63
C ASP A 110 -15.88 7.93 7.95
N ASP A 111 -14.75 8.68 7.91
CA ASP A 111 -14.04 9.18 9.10
C ASP A 111 -13.73 8.06 10.11
N LYS A 112 -13.42 6.88 9.61
CA LYS A 112 -13.34 5.64 10.38
C LYS A 112 -11.91 5.26 10.73
N ARG A 113 -11.02 5.28 9.75
CA ARG A 113 -9.58 4.98 9.86
C ARG A 113 -8.81 5.85 8.87
N SER A 114 -7.52 5.99 9.10
CA SER A 114 -6.62 6.68 8.17
C SER A 114 -6.61 6.00 6.79
N ALA A 115 -6.45 6.80 5.76
CA ALA A 115 -5.96 6.38 4.46
C ALA A 115 -4.47 6.73 4.33
N TRP A 116 -3.87 6.42 3.19
CA TRP A 116 -2.44 6.64 2.96
C TRP A 116 -2.18 7.19 1.57
N VAL A 117 -1.27 8.16 1.45
CA VAL A 117 -0.63 8.48 0.17
C VAL A 117 0.52 7.51 -0.03
N LEU A 118 0.54 6.79 -1.14
CA LEU A 118 1.60 5.83 -1.47
C LEU A 118 2.32 6.30 -2.73
N THR A 119 3.64 6.44 -2.68
CA THR A 119 4.44 6.83 -3.85
C THR A 119 5.72 6.03 -3.95
N ALA A 120 6.12 5.71 -5.16
CA ALA A 120 7.42 5.12 -5.42
C ALA A 120 8.01 5.57 -6.75
N MET A 121 9.32 5.52 -6.84
CA MET A 121 10.06 5.82 -8.07
C MET A 121 10.94 4.66 -8.48
N ALA A 122 10.92 4.39 -9.79
CA ALA A 122 11.84 3.47 -10.44
C ALA A 122 12.61 4.19 -11.56
N PRO A 123 13.90 3.92 -11.76
CA PRO A 123 14.62 4.38 -12.94
C PRO A 123 14.06 3.68 -14.18
N ARG A 124 14.00 4.40 -15.30
CA ARG A 124 13.58 3.85 -16.58
C ARG A 124 14.79 3.62 -17.47
N SER A 125 14.89 2.45 -18.04
CA SER A 125 15.96 2.08 -18.98
C SER A 125 15.34 1.54 -20.28
N GLY A 126 15.36 2.35 -21.34
CA GLY A 126 14.78 1.99 -22.63
C GLY A 126 13.27 1.85 -22.60
N ASP A 127 12.74 0.94 -23.43
CA ASP A 127 11.29 0.75 -23.63
C ASP A 127 10.65 -0.23 -22.63
N ALA A 128 11.45 -0.94 -21.84
CA ALA A 128 10.94 -1.88 -20.85
C ALA A 128 10.21 -1.15 -19.72
N LYS A 129 8.99 -1.60 -19.39
CA LYS A 129 8.28 -1.11 -18.20
C LYS A 129 9.03 -1.57 -16.95
N PRO A 130 9.29 -0.66 -16.00
CA PRO A 130 9.83 -1.06 -14.70
C PRO A 130 8.85 -1.98 -13.95
N THR A 131 9.39 -2.72 -13.00
CA THR A 131 8.62 -3.57 -12.10
C THR A 131 8.76 -3.08 -10.64
N LEU A 132 8.04 -3.70 -9.72
CA LEU A 132 8.18 -3.40 -8.27
C LEU A 132 9.62 -3.56 -7.79
N ARG A 133 10.40 -4.42 -8.42
CA ARG A 133 11.80 -4.66 -8.06
C ARG A 133 12.75 -3.56 -8.53
N ASP A 134 12.34 -2.79 -9.52
CA ASP A 134 13.12 -1.65 -10.01
C ASP A 134 12.90 -0.39 -9.16
N ILE A 135 11.91 -0.40 -8.25
CA ILE A 135 11.68 0.72 -7.32
C ILE A 135 12.94 0.92 -6.48
N ASN A 136 13.47 2.14 -6.52
CA ASN A 136 14.66 2.53 -5.75
C ASN A 136 14.35 3.49 -4.61
N VAL A 137 13.21 4.17 -4.64
CA VAL A 137 12.74 5.06 -3.56
C VAL A 137 11.23 4.88 -3.38
N ALA A 138 10.80 4.81 -2.13
CA ALA A 138 9.38 4.79 -1.79
C ALA A 138 9.09 5.70 -0.59
N ALA A 139 7.86 6.21 -0.55
CA ALA A 139 7.35 6.99 0.57
C ALA A 139 5.88 6.70 0.80
N MET A 140 5.42 6.80 2.05
CA MET A 140 4.02 6.74 2.44
C MET A 140 3.71 7.77 3.51
N THR A 141 2.56 8.43 3.40
CA THR A 141 2.10 9.47 4.34
C THR A 141 0.68 9.19 4.77
N GLU A 142 0.46 9.19 6.08
CA GLU A 142 -0.84 8.97 6.67
C GLU A 142 -1.80 10.13 6.36
N LEU A 143 -3.02 9.80 5.93
CA LEU A 143 -4.16 10.71 5.79
C LEU A 143 -5.14 10.39 6.92
N PRO A 144 -5.08 11.10 8.06
CA PRO A 144 -5.83 10.72 9.24
C PRO A 144 -7.31 11.12 9.14
N PRO A 145 -8.22 10.43 9.88
CA PRO A 145 -9.58 10.87 10.09
C PRO A 145 -9.62 12.19 10.88
N THR A 146 -10.74 12.91 10.82
CA THR A 146 -10.89 14.26 11.40
C THR A 146 -10.65 14.36 12.91
N LYS A 147 -10.68 13.23 13.62
CA LYS A 147 -10.46 13.17 15.08
C LYS A 147 -8.99 12.90 15.47
N GLN A 148 -8.13 12.65 14.50
CA GLN A 148 -6.73 12.33 14.73
C GLN A 148 -5.87 13.54 14.39
N ARG A 149 -5.10 14.01 15.36
CA ARG A 149 -4.20 15.15 15.23
C ARG A 149 -2.82 14.79 14.70
N LEU A 150 -2.38 13.57 14.95
CA LEU A 150 -1.04 13.12 14.60
C LEU A 150 -1.08 12.25 13.35
N ALA A 151 -0.14 12.45 12.43
CA ALA A 151 0.03 11.66 11.23
C ALA A 151 1.49 11.23 11.06
N ASP A 152 1.70 10.01 10.59
CA ASP A 152 3.04 9.47 10.36
C ASP A 152 3.40 9.51 8.87
N GLN A 153 4.68 9.78 8.60
CA GLN A 153 5.26 9.77 7.26
C GLN A 153 6.52 8.92 7.27
N ILE A 154 6.66 8.03 6.27
CA ILE A 154 7.76 7.08 6.17
C ILE A 154 8.32 7.11 4.76
N SER A 155 9.64 7.07 4.64
CA SER A 155 10.31 6.95 3.34
C SER A 155 11.59 6.12 3.45
N GLY A 156 12.01 5.52 2.33
CA GLY A 156 13.21 4.69 2.26
C GLY A 156 13.81 4.65 0.86
N ILE A 157 15.09 4.32 0.81
CA ILE A 157 15.87 4.14 -0.40
C ILE A 157 16.35 2.68 -0.41
N ARG A 158 16.24 2.02 -1.54
CA ARG A 158 16.67 0.62 -1.72
C ARG A 158 18.14 0.45 -1.37
N GLY A 159 18.41 -0.50 -0.48
CA GLY A 159 19.75 -0.87 -0.03
C GLY A 159 20.29 -0.09 1.16
N ASP A 160 19.55 0.91 1.68
CA ASP A 160 19.97 1.65 2.88
C ASP A 160 19.63 0.90 4.18
N GLY A 161 18.81 -0.15 4.08
CA GLY A 161 18.39 -0.98 5.20
C GLY A 161 17.55 -0.22 6.22
N LYS A 162 17.24 -0.87 7.33
CA LYS A 162 16.38 -0.32 8.40
C LYS A 162 16.89 1.02 8.94
N SER A 163 18.19 1.21 9.02
CA SER A 163 18.79 2.46 9.52
C SER A 163 18.64 3.64 8.57
N GLY A 164 18.38 3.37 7.29
CA GLY A 164 18.12 4.37 6.25
C GLY A 164 16.67 4.78 6.12
N LEU A 165 15.75 4.08 6.79
CA LEU A 165 14.34 4.50 6.83
C LEU A 165 14.20 5.80 7.61
N ILE A 166 13.55 6.78 7.00
CA ILE A 166 13.16 8.03 7.66
C ILE A 166 11.70 7.89 8.05
N ALA A 167 11.40 8.04 9.33
CA ALA A 167 10.03 8.03 9.82
C ALA A 167 9.80 9.22 10.74
N THR A 168 8.77 10.00 10.47
CA THR A 168 8.42 11.22 11.21
C THR A 168 6.95 11.19 11.59
N ARG A 169 6.65 11.76 12.76
CA ARG A 169 5.28 12.01 13.21
C ARG A 169 5.02 13.50 13.20
N HIS A 170 4.04 13.90 12.47
CA HIS A 170 3.61 15.29 12.29
C HIS A 170 2.45 15.60 13.22
N ASP A 171 2.48 16.75 13.85
CA ASP A 171 1.35 17.33 14.59
C ASP A 171 0.65 18.32 13.65
N LEU A 172 -0.51 17.96 13.17
CA LEU A 172 -1.24 18.67 12.12
C LEU A 172 -1.85 20.00 12.60
N ASP A 173 -2.03 20.15 13.93
CA ASP A 173 -2.56 21.42 14.49
C ASP A 173 -1.53 22.55 14.49
N ASN A 174 -0.26 22.22 14.65
CA ASN A 174 0.81 23.22 14.81
C ASN A 174 1.95 23.10 13.80
N GLY A 175 1.90 22.12 12.89
CA GLY A 175 2.89 21.92 11.84
C GLY A 175 4.25 21.42 12.33
N THR A 176 4.39 21.02 13.61
CA THR A 176 5.65 20.47 14.11
C THR A 176 5.76 18.98 13.81
N PHE A 177 6.99 18.48 13.73
CA PHE A 177 7.21 17.04 13.55
C PHE A 177 8.37 16.56 14.43
N LYS A 178 8.40 15.25 14.66
CA LYS A 178 9.50 14.56 15.36
C LYS A 178 9.82 13.24 14.69
N ASN A 179 11.08 12.84 14.75
CA ASN A 179 11.47 11.50 14.33
C ASN A 179 10.82 10.43 15.22
N ILE A 180 10.38 9.36 14.61
CA ILE A 180 9.88 8.16 15.30
C ILE A 180 10.70 6.94 14.85
N TRP A 181 10.63 5.87 15.63
CA TRP A 181 11.32 4.62 15.31
C TRP A 181 10.32 3.53 15.01
N LEU A 182 10.39 3.01 13.80
CA LEU A 182 9.61 1.84 13.40
C LEU A 182 10.25 0.58 13.96
N GLN A 183 9.45 -0.26 14.60
CA GLN A 183 9.91 -1.52 15.20
C GLN A 183 8.96 -2.64 14.84
N PRO A 184 9.16 -3.32 13.70
CA PRO A 184 8.44 -4.53 13.37
C PRO A 184 8.48 -5.54 14.52
N SER A 185 7.40 -6.30 14.68
CA SER A 185 7.27 -7.26 15.77
C SER A 185 8.44 -8.27 15.76
N LYS A 186 8.98 -8.57 16.94
CA LYS A 186 9.99 -9.60 17.16
C LYS A 186 9.39 -10.93 17.64
N ALA A 187 8.05 -11.05 17.60
CA ALA A 187 7.36 -12.28 17.97
C ALA A 187 7.83 -13.45 17.10
N THR A 188 7.84 -14.64 17.67
CA THR A 188 8.23 -15.89 17.00
C THR A 188 7.02 -16.75 16.60
N ASP A 189 5.81 -16.33 16.98
CA ASP A 189 4.54 -16.96 16.65
C ASP A 189 3.43 -15.90 16.52
N LEU A 190 2.21 -16.29 16.14
CA LEU A 190 1.06 -15.38 16.00
C LEU A 190 0.24 -15.21 17.29
N LYS A 191 0.55 -15.95 18.36
CA LYS A 191 -0.26 -15.95 19.60
C LYS A 191 -0.24 -14.58 20.27
N HIS A 192 -1.44 -14.12 20.67
CA HIS A 192 -1.67 -12.84 21.33
C HIS A 192 -1.27 -11.63 20.47
N GLY A 193 -1.37 -11.76 19.16
CA GLY A 193 -1.12 -10.70 18.20
C GLY A 193 -2.11 -10.71 17.05
N HIS A 194 -2.01 -9.72 16.19
CA HIS A 194 -2.82 -9.63 14.98
C HIS A 194 -2.15 -10.35 13.83
N ALA A 195 -2.95 -11.13 13.09
CA ALA A 195 -2.55 -11.81 11.86
C ALA A 195 -3.73 -11.79 10.90
N ILE A 196 -3.53 -11.20 9.74
CA ILE A 196 -4.58 -10.88 8.80
C ILE A 196 -4.48 -11.74 7.55
N VAL A 197 -5.62 -12.31 7.14
CA VAL A 197 -5.88 -12.75 5.77
C VAL A 197 -6.89 -11.76 5.19
N ALA A 198 -6.50 -10.97 4.19
CA ALA A 198 -7.34 -9.92 3.62
C ALA A 198 -8.62 -10.51 3.02
N LYS A 199 -9.79 -10.14 3.59
CA LYS A 199 -11.11 -10.66 3.21
C LYS A 199 -12.24 -9.65 3.48
N PHE A 200 -11.95 -8.36 3.30
CA PHE A 200 -12.88 -7.27 3.62
C PHE A 200 -14.03 -7.12 2.62
N PHE A 201 -14.02 -7.83 1.48
CA PHE A 201 -15.13 -7.87 0.53
C PHE A 201 -15.92 -9.18 0.64
N PRO A 202 -17.22 -9.20 0.24
CA PRO A 202 -18.05 -10.39 0.27
C PRO A 202 -17.57 -11.49 -0.68
N GLU A 203 -17.02 -11.10 -1.84
CA GLU A 203 -16.62 -12.01 -2.92
C GLU A 203 -15.49 -12.93 -2.43
N ALA A 204 -15.66 -14.22 -2.65
CA ALA A 204 -14.75 -15.29 -2.23
C ALA A 204 -14.37 -15.30 -0.73
N LYS A 205 -15.02 -14.49 0.12
CA LYS A 205 -14.76 -14.40 1.55
C LYS A 205 -14.82 -15.76 2.25
N GLY A 206 -15.75 -16.63 1.85
CA GLY A 206 -15.88 -17.97 2.40
C GLY A 206 -14.65 -18.84 2.18
N LEU A 207 -13.99 -18.76 1.01
CA LEU A 207 -12.74 -19.48 0.72
C LEU A 207 -11.59 -18.96 1.59
N LEU A 208 -11.45 -17.65 1.70
CA LEU A 208 -10.40 -17.01 2.51
C LEU A 208 -10.59 -17.30 4.00
N THR A 209 -11.84 -17.35 4.48
CA THR A 209 -12.13 -17.73 5.87
C THR A 209 -11.79 -19.20 6.14
N GLN A 210 -12.12 -20.12 5.22
CA GLN A 210 -11.74 -21.53 5.35
C GLN A 210 -10.22 -21.72 5.35
N PHE A 211 -9.51 -20.97 4.50
CA PHE A 211 -8.06 -20.96 4.48
C PHE A 211 -7.49 -20.48 5.82
N GLU A 212 -7.98 -19.35 6.34
CA GLU A 212 -7.53 -18.77 7.62
C GLU A 212 -7.79 -19.72 8.79
N GLU A 213 -9.00 -20.29 8.90
CA GLU A 213 -9.32 -21.28 9.94
C GLU A 213 -8.39 -22.49 9.86
N ALA A 214 -8.13 -23.01 8.65
CA ALA A 214 -7.23 -24.13 8.44
C ALA A 214 -5.78 -23.77 8.82
N LEU A 215 -5.34 -22.52 8.55
CA LEU A 215 -4.03 -22.03 8.95
C LEU A 215 -3.89 -22.01 10.48
N ILE A 216 -4.83 -21.42 11.18
CA ILE A 216 -4.81 -21.34 12.64
C ILE A 216 -4.96 -22.73 13.28
N GLU A 217 -5.82 -23.60 12.73
CA GLU A 217 -5.93 -24.99 13.19
C GLU A 217 -4.60 -25.73 13.04
N ARG A 218 -3.93 -25.57 11.89
CA ARG A 218 -2.66 -26.25 11.61
C ARG A 218 -1.53 -25.80 12.53
N LEU A 219 -1.47 -24.49 12.81
CA LEU A 219 -0.43 -23.89 13.65
C LEU A 219 -0.65 -24.12 15.14
N TYR A 220 -1.89 -24.03 15.63
CA TYR A 220 -2.18 -23.95 17.07
C TYR A 220 -3.30 -24.87 17.54
N GLY A 221 -4.17 -25.33 16.65
CA GLY A 221 -5.38 -26.07 16.96
C GLY A 221 -6.51 -25.16 17.46
N LEU A 222 -7.64 -25.18 16.77
CA LEU A 222 -8.84 -24.45 17.19
C LEU A 222 -9.53 -25.13 18.37
N GLY A 223 -10.12 -24.30 19.25
CA GLY A 223 -10.88 -24.80 20.40
C GLY A 223 -10.05 -25.46 21.50
N LYS A 224 -8.73 -25.48 21.41
CA LYS A 224 -7.84 -26.02 22.45
C LYS A 224 -7.61 -25.07 23.62
N THR A 225 -7.97 -23.80 23.44
CA THR A 225 -7.89 -22.76 24.48
C THR A 225 -9.29 -22.23 24.80
N THR A 226 -9.48 -21.70 26.00
CA THR A 226 -10.74 -21.09 26.44
C THR A 226 -10.87 -19.62 26.02
N TYR A 227 -9.87 -19.08 25.31
CA TYR A 227 -9.80 -17.69 24.85
C TYR A 227 -9.16 -17.62 23.45
N PRO A 228 -9.49 -16.60 22.64
CA PRO A 228 -8.86 -16.37 21.36
C PRO A 228 -7.35 -16.11 21.52
N ILE A 229 -6.54 -16.72 20.67
CA ILE A 229 -5.08 -16.60 20.72
C ILE A 229 -4.50 -15.79 19.57
N VAL A 230 -5.24 -15.59 18.48
CA VAL A 230 -4.88 -14.75 17.34
C VAL A 230 -6.06 -13.82 17.08
N PHE A 231 -5.76 -12.58 16.72
CA PHE A 231 -6.76 -11.56 16.45
C PHE A 231 -6.70 -11.16 14.99
N ASP A 232 -7.88 -10.90 14.40
CA ASP A 232 -8.06 -10.42 13.03
C ASP A 232 -8.49 -8.94 13.07
N ASP A 233 -7.89 -8.10 12.22
CA ASP A 233 -8.27 -6.70 12.02
C ASP A 233 -8.25 -6.36 10.53
N GLN A 234 -9.40 -6.35 9.90
CA GLN A 234 -9.53 -6.08 8.46
C GLN A 234 -9.38 -4.59 8.17
N TYR A 235 -8.18 -4.20 7.69
CA TYR A 235 -7.88 -2.84 7.27
C TYR A 235 -7.89 -2.76 5.74
N PRO A 236 -8.93 -2.16 5.10
CA PRO A 236 -9.02 -2.05 3.65
C PRO A 236 -8.18 -0.88 3.12
N SER A 237 -6.89 -0.94 3.34
CA SER A 237 -5.82 -0.05 2.89
C SER A 237 -4.52 -0.84 2.94
N THR A 238 -3.84 -1.01 1.81
CA THR A 238 -2.58 -1.77 1.76
C THR A 238 -1.46 -1.01 2.45
N GLY A 239 -1.39 0.31 2.27
CA GLY A 239 -0.47 1.17 3.03
C GLY A 239 -0.70 1.07 4.53
N GLY A 240 -1.97 1.06 4.96
CA GLY A 240 -2.33 0.84 6.36
C GLY A 240 -1.85 -0.52 6.88
N GLN A 241 -2.05 -1.59 6.13
CA GLN A 241 -1.54 -2.93 6.49
C GLN A 241 -0.01 -2.96 6.57
N PHE A 242 0.69 -2.30 5.65
CA PHE A 242 2.15 -2.18 5.69
C PHE A 242 2.61 -1.38 6.90
N TYR A 243 1.91 -0.29 7.23
CA TYR A 243 2.21 0.48 8.44
C TYR A 243 2.04 -0.32 9.72
N GLU A 244 0.98 -1.16 9.83
CA GLU A 244 0.77 -2.00 11.01
C GLU A 244 1.91 -3.04 11.19
N LEU A 245 2.44 -3.59 10.08
CA LEU A 245 3.65 -4.45 10.12
C LEU A 245 4.91 -3.65 10.52
N LEU A 246 5.14 -2.49 9.89
CA LEU A 246 6.30 -1.63 10.16
C LEU A 246 6.33 -1.12 11.60
N SER A 247 5.16 -0.81 12.15
CA SER A 247 4.99 -0.32 13.53
C SER A 247 4.96 -1.44 14.58
N GLY A 248 4.96 -2.72 14.14
CA GLY A 248 5.01 -3.90 15.00
C GLY A 248 3.68 -4.28 15.66
N ARG A 249 2.57 -3.75 15.17
CA ARG A 249 1.22 -4.06 15.63
C ARG A 249 0.76 -5.39 15.06
N ASP A 250 0.97 -5.59 13.74
CA ASP A 250 0.67 -6.82 13.06
C ASP A 250 1.90 -7.73 12.95
N ARG A 251 1.66 -9.04 12.92
CA ARG A 251 2.69 -10.07 12.77
C ARG A 251 2.72 -10.66 11.37
N MET A 252 1.57 -10.70 10.71
CA MET A 252 1.40 -11.28 9.40
C MET A 252 0.22 -10.62 8.69
N THR A 253 0.38 -10.36 7.40
CA THR A 253 -0.69 -9.93 6.50
C THR A 253 -0.57 -10.67 5.18
N LEU A 254 -1.61 -11.40 4.80
CA LEU A 254 -1.69 -12.16 3.56
C LEU A 254 -2.81 -11.59 2.70
N ASP A 255 -2.50 -11.13 1.50
CA ASP A 255 -3.49 -10.80 0.48
C ASP A 255 -3.53 -11.88 -0.60
N LEU A 256 -4.44 -12.81 -0.42
CA LEU A 256 -4.68 -13.95 -1.32
C LEU A 256 -5.97 -13.76 -2.14
N ARG A 257 -6.55 -12.54 -2.13
CA ARG A 257 -7.79 -12.24 -2.86
C ARG A 257 -7.72 -12.62 -4.34
N PRO A 258 -6.62 -12.32 -5.10
CA PRO A 258 -6.56 -12.69 -6.52
C PRO A 258 -6.68 -14.21 -6.77
N LEU A 259 -6.13 -15.04 -5.89
CA LEU A 259 -6.27 -16.49 -5.99
C LEU A 259 -7.69 -16.96 -5.65
N ALA A 260 -8.25 -16.44 -4.55
CA ALA A 260 -9.59 -16.79 -4.10
C ALA A 260 -10.66 -16.39 -5.12
N PHE A 261 -10.53 -15.23 -5.74
CA PHE A 261 -11.42 -14.75 -6.78
C PHE A 261 -11.36 -15.64 -8.02
N ARG A 262 -10.17 -15.97 -8.48
CA ARG A 262 -9.97 -16.88 -9.61
C ARG A 262 -10.59 -18.25 -9.32
N LYS A 263 -10.36 -18.79 -8.13
CA LYS A 263 -10.94 -20.06 -7.69
C LYS A 263 -12.47 -20.03 -7.66
N ALA A 264 -13.06 -18.91 -7.25
CA ALA A 264 -14.50 -18.72 -7.18
C ALA A 264 -15.14 -18.39 -8.56
N GLY A 265 -14.34 -18.20 -9.62
CA GLY A 265 -14.82 -17.87 -10.96
C GLY A 265 -15.19 -16.40 -11.15
N TYR A 266 -14.69 -15.50 -10.34
CA TYR A 266 -14.83 -14.05 -10.53
C TYR A 266 -13.77 -13.55 -11.51
N GLU A 267 -14.19 -13.00 -12.64
CA GLU A 267 -13.29 -12.44 -13.68
C GLU A 267 -12.78 -11.06 -13.31
N LYS A 268 -13.59 -10.30 -12.58
CA LYS A 268 -13.28 -8.95 -12.12
C LYS A 268 -13.38 -8.90 -10.61
N CYS A 269 -12.34 -8.44 -9.97
CA CYS A 269 -12.30 -8.39 -8.53
C CYS A 269 -11.43 -7.23 -8.05
N LEU A 270 -11.84 -6.63 -6.95
CA LEU A 270 -11.08 -5.58 -6.28
C LEU A 270 -9.93 -6.23 -5.48
N ALA A 271 -8.80 -6.40 -6.15
CA ALA A 271 -7.53 -6.80 -5.55
C ALA A 271 -6.61 -5.58 -5.44
N ALA A 272 -5.47 -5.73 -4.79
CA ALA A 272 -4.45 -4.71 -4.84
C ALA A 272 -3.81 -4.64 -6.25
N HIS A 273 -3.41 -3.45 -6.65
CA HIS A 273 -2.69 -3.15 -7.87
C HIS A 273 -1.24 -2.73 -7.55
N PRO A 274 -0.35 -2.59 -8.53
CA PRO A 274 1.02 -2.14 -8.27
C PRO A 274 1.11 -0.79 -7.54
N TYR A 275 0.17 0.12 -7.74
CA TYR A 275 0.15 1.41 -7.03
C TYR A 275 -0.20 1.26 -5.53
N ASP A 276 -1.05 0.29 -5.15
CA ASP A 276 -1.36 -0.01 -3.75
C ASP A 276 -0.18 -0.62 -2.98
N ILE A 277 0.71 -1.34 -3.69
CA ILE A 277 1.84 -2.06 -3.08
C ILE A 277 3.20 -1.47 -3.42
N CYS A 278 3.26 -0.32 -4.10
CA CYS A 278 4.51 0.31 -4.51
C CYS A 278 5.44 0.65 -3.33
N THR A 279 4.89 0.74 -2.13
CA THR A 279 5.66 0.98 -0.90
C THR A 279 6.18 -0.30 -0.21
N SER A 280 6.05 -1.47 -0.85
CA SER A 280 6.62 -2.75 -0.36
C SER A 280 8.13 -2.68 -0.09
N LEU A 281 8.86 -1.81 -0.80
CA LEU A 281 10.25 -1.50 -0.53
C LEU A 281 10.50 -1.15 0.95
N LEU A 282 9.58 -0.42 1.60
CA LEU A 282 9.73 -0.02 3.00
C LEU A 282 9.71 -1.22 3.95
N LEU A 283 8.91 -2.25 3.64
CA LEU A 283 8.91 -3.53 4.38
C LEU A 283 10.24 -4.26 4.19
N GLU A 284 10.72 -4.36 2.95
CA GLU A 284 12.01 -5.00 2.63
C GLU A 284 13.15 -4.34 3.42
N GLU A 285 13.25 -3.01 3.38
CA GLU A 285 14.29 -2.24 4.09
C GLU A 285 14.15 -2.35 5.62
N ALA A 286 12.93 -2.46 6.15
CA ALA A 286 12.69 -2.70 7.58
C ALA A 286 13.06 -4.12 8.05
N GLY A 287 13.31 -5.04 7.10
CA GLY A 287 13.56 -6.45 7.39
C GLY A 287 12.28 -7.28 7.59
N CYS A 288 11.14 -6.80 7.12
CA CYS A 288 9.89 -7.52 7.04
C CYS A 288 9.85 -8.28 5.71
N PRO A 289 9.88 -9.63 5.70
CA PRO A 289 9.75 -10.38 4.46
C PRO A 289 8.41 -10.12 3.79
N ILE A 290 8.44 -9.81 2.49
CA ILE A 290 7.26 -9.72 1.64
C ILE A 290 7.51 -10.54 0.38
N LEU A 291 6.55 -11.41 0.03
CA LEU A 291 6.66 -12.41 -1.01
C LEU A 291 5.43 -12.34 -1.93
N GLY A 292 5.56 -12.86 -3.14
CA GLY A 292 4.42 -13.15 -4.01
C GLY A 292 3.53 -14.27 -3.46
N MET A 293 2.33 -14.40 -4.01
CA MET A 293 1.36 -15.42 -3.56
C MET A 293 1.84 -16.86 -3.79
N ASP A 294 2.83 -17.05 -4.63
CA ASP A 294 3.50 -18.34 -4.91
C ASP A 294 4.66 -18.65 -3.93
N GLY A 295 4.91 -17.77 -2.97
CA GLY A 295 6.04 -17.86 -2.05
C GLY A 295 7.37 -17.38 -2.64
N GLY A 296 7.40 -17.01 -3.91
CA GLY A 296 8.55 -16.41 -4.58
C GLY A 296 8.73 -14.92 -4.25
N MET A 297 9.67 -14.28 -4.94
CA MET A 297 9.87 -12.84 -4.81
C MET A 297 8.63 -12.09 -5.30
N LEU A 298 8.19 -11.09 -4.53
CA LEU A 298 7.12 -10.19 -4.99
C LEU A 298 7.64 -9.37 -6.17
N ASP A 299 6.96 -9.50 -7.30
CA ASP A 299 7.23 -8.69 -8.47
C ASP A 299 5.96 -8.53 -9.33
N ALA A 300 5.82 -7.39 -9.95
CA ALA A 300 4.77 -7.09 -10.92
C ALA A 300 5.20 -5.88 -11.77
N PRO A 301 4.74 -5.76 -13.03
CA PRO A 301 5.00 -4.56 -13.81
C PRO A 301 4.36 -3.34 -13.12
N LEU A 302 5.01 -2.17 -13.21
CA LEU A 302 4.41 -0.94 -12.75
C LEU A 302 3.32 -0.51 -13.74
N ASP A 303 2.08 -0.80 -13.39
CA ASP A 303 0.88 -0.41 -14.14
C ASP A 303 -0.31 -0.21 -13.17
N THR A 304 -1.46 0.17 -13.73
CA THR A 304 -2.70 0.43 -12.96
C THR A 304 -3.74 -0.68 -13.08
N THR A 305 -3.41 -1.81 -13.70
CA THR A 305 -4.38 -2.85 -14.07
C THR A 305 -4.04 -4.25 -13.59
N SER A 306 -2.79 -4.54 -13.30
CA SER A 306 -2.35 -5.84 -12.79
C SER A 306 -2.90 -6.10 -11.39
N SER A 307 -3.58 -7.24 -11.19
CA SER A 307 -3.99 -7.69 -9.85
C SER A 307 -2.82 -8.37 -9.16
N VAL A 308 -2.43 -7.87 -8.00
CA VAL A 308 -1.30 -8.35 -7.22
C VAL A 308 -1.76 -8.75 -5.82
N GLY A 309 -1.28 -9.89 -5.35
CA GLY A 309 -1.41 -10.28 -3.95
C GLY A 309 -0.03 -10.54 -3.36
N PHE A 310 0.03 -10.64 -2.03
CA PHE A 310 1.30 -10.76 -1.33
C PHE A 310 1.18 -11.54 -0.01
N LEU A 311 2.34 -12.01 0.47
CA LEU A 311 2.51 -12.65 1.76
C LEU A 311 3.54 -11.84 2.55
N ALA A 312 3.11 -11.12 3.59
CA ALA A 312 3.99 -10.25 4.38
C ALA A 312 4.06 -10.69 5.85
N TYR A 313 5.26 -10.66 6.40
CA TYR A 313 5.55 -11.09 7.78
C TYR A 313 6.38 -10.02 8.49
N ALA A 314 6.14 -9.82 9.77
CA ALA A 314 6.87 -8.82 10.56
C ALA A 314 8.38 -9.13 10.70
N ASN A 315 8.79 -10.37 10.54
CA ASN A 315 10.19 -10.78 10.62
C ASN A 315 10.46 -12.15 9.95
N PRO A 316 11.74 -12.50 9.63
CA PRO A 316 12.07 -13.77 9.01
C PRO A 316 11.70 -15.02 9.83
N THR A 317 11.72 -14.96 11.15
CA THR A 317 11.37 -16.11 12.00
C THR A 317 9.91 -16.50 11.84
N LEU A 318 9.01 -15.51 11.77
CA LEU A 318 7.59 -15.75 11.47
C LEU A 318 7.41 -16.34 10.08
N ARG A 319 8.06 -15.75 9.06
CA ARG A 319 8.01 -16.28 7.70
C ARG A 319 8.45 -17.75 7.69
N ASP A 320 9.61 -18.06 8.23
CA ASP A 320 10.21 -19.41 8.14
C ASP A 320 9.34 -20.48 8.85
N SER A 321 8.62 -20.09 9.90
CA SER A 321 7.74 -21.00 10.62
C SER A 321 6.35 -21.16 10.00
N ILE A 322 5.82 -20.14 9.29
CA ILE A 322 4.44 -20.09 8.82
C ILE A 322 4.34 -20.38 7.31
N GLN A 323 5.28 -19.86 6.52
CA GLN A 323 5.27 -19.97 5.07
C GLN A 323 5.03 -21.40 4.54
N PRO A 324 5.68 -22.46 5.05
CA PRO A 324 5.45 -23.82 4.56
C PRO A 324 3.99 -24.28 4.71
N VAL A 325 3.33 -23.85 5.80
CA VAL A 325 1.91 -24.15 6.02
C VAL A 325 1.02 -23.32 5.09
N VAL A 326 1.35 -22.06 4.85
CA VAL A 326 0.64 -21.20 3.90
C VAL A 326 0.69 -21.80 2.50
N GLU A 327 1.85 -22.24 2.02
CA GLU A 327 2.02 -22.86 0.69
C GLU A 327 1.20 -24.15 0.53
N GLU A 328 1.23 -25.04 1.55
CA GLU A 328 0.39 -26.24 1.58
C GLU A 328 -1.10 -25.89 1.45
N LEU A 329 -1.55 -24.90 2.24
CA LEU A 329 -2.97 -24.52 2.26
C LEU A 329 -3.42 -23.72 1.04
N VAL A 330 -2.56 -22.87 0.48
CA VAL A 330 -2.82 -22.20 -0.81
C VAL A 330 -3.07 -23.25 -1.89
N SER A 331 -2.19 -24.25 -1.99
CA SER A 331 -2.36 -25.35 -2.95
C SER A 331 -3.67 -26.12 -2.74
N LYS A 332 -4.08 -26.31 -1.50
CA LYS A 332 -5.27 -27.07 -1.14
C LYS A 332 -6.58 -26.30 -1.37
N PHE A 333 -6.63 -25.03 -1.03
CA PHE A 333 -7.87 -24.24 -0.98
C PHE A 333 -8.05 -23.28 -2.14
N LEU A 334 -6.94 -22.76 -2.70
CA LEU A 334 -6.97 -21.61 -3.61
C LEU A 334 -6.43 -21.90 -5.03
N LEU A 335 -5.76 -23.01 -5.24
CA LEU A 335 -5.38 -23.55 -6.56
C LEU A 335 -6.22 -24.76 -6.93
#